data_df6793adc19756980bb54ad3be796427
#
_entry.id   df6793adc19756980bb54ad3be796427
#
_cell.length_a   1.000
_cell.length_b   1.000
_cell.length_c   1.000
_cell.angle_alpha   90.00
_cell.angle_beta   90.00
_cell.angle_gamma   90.00
#
_symmetry.space_group_name_H-M   'P 1'
#
loop_
_entity.id
_entity.type
_entity.pdbx_description
1 polymer ?
#
loop_
_entity_poly.entity_id
_entity_poly.type
_entity_poly.pdbx_seq_one_letter_code
_entity_poly.pdbx_strand_id
1 'polypeptide(L)'
;MKHFYSFLEAFREIKPHKKATLTAEDLQKITIQNEYDLQHLLYAGLKPLWQDTRTEVVEDTGYGSVRVDIVIDSIGAAIEAKCTRESMTVKDLTEQIAADIFHYKQKYLFIYIYDKEKIIRDKDSFESAYSRMTEEKQVFTIVLQPVHL
;
A
#
# COMPACT_ATOMS: atom_id res chain seq x y z
N MET A 1 -1.17 10.21 -0.37
CA MET A 1 -1.24 8.75 -0.05
C MET A 1 -2.61 8.33 0.48
N LYS A 2 -3.21 9.01 1.47
CA LYS A 2 -4.56 8.65 2.00
C LYS A 2 -5.66 8.60 0.93
N HIS A 3 -5.53 9.33 -0.16
CA HIS A 3 -6.50 9.40 -1.26
C HIS A 3 -6.22 8.43 -2.42
N PHE A 4 -5.28 7.50 -2.25
CA PHE A 4 -4.97 6.55 -3.32
C PHE A 4 -6.16 5.67 -3.67
N TYR A 5 -7.00 5.33 -2.68
CA TYR A 5 -8.22 4.56 -2.94
C TYR A 5 -9.20 5.31 -3.83
N SER A 6 -9.33 6.62 -3.67
CA SER A 6 -10.15 7.46 -4.56
C SER A 6 -9.69 7.40 -6.02
N PHE A 7 -8.40 7.19 -6.26
CA PHE A 7 -7.88 6.95 -7.61
C PHE A 7 -8.43 5.65 -8.20
N LEU A 8 -8.48 4.57 -7.42
CA LEU A 8 -9.05 3.29 -7.87
C LEU A 8 -10.57 3.36 -8.05
N GLU A 9 -11.26 4.06 -7.13
CA GLU A 9 -12.71 4.27 -7.21
C GLU A 9 -13.10 5.09 -8.45
N ALA A 10 -12.29 6.10 -8.82
CA ALA A 10 -12.53 6.95 -9.98
C ALA A 10 -12.64 6.16 -11.29
N PHE A 11 -11.96 5.02 -11.43
CA PHE A 11 -12.13 4.13 -12.58
C PHE A 11 -13.54 3.55 -12.70
N ARG A 12 -14.31 3.48 -11.62
CA ARG A 12 -15.66 2.89 -11.57
C ARG A 12 -16.75 3.94 -11.43
N GLU A 13 -16.41 5.14 -10.99
CA GLU A 13 -17.33 6.23 -10.71
C GLU A 13 -18.02 6.76 -11.98
N ILE A 14 -17.27 6.86 -13.08
CA ILE A 14 -17.76 7.38 -14.35
C ILE A 14 -17.62 6.32 -15.43
N LYS A 15 -18.72 6.06 -16.12
CA LYS A 15 -18.70 5.17 -17.30
C LYS A 15 -17.86 5.79 -18.41
N PRO A 16 -17.01 5.02 -19.09
CA PRO A 16 -16.28 5.50 -20.26
C PRO A 16 -17.22 6.08 -21.33
N HIS A 17 -16.73 7.08 -22.04
CA HIS A 17 -17.53 7.70 -23.11
C HIS A 17 -17.87 6.66 -24.19
N LYS A 18 -19.08 6.77 -24.79
CA LYS A 18 -19.60 5.81 -25.80
C LYS A 18 -18.69 5.56 -27.01
N LYS A 19 -17.75 6.48 -27.29
CA LYS A 19 -16.74 6.35 -28.36
C LYS A 19 -15.40 5.82 -27.85
N ALA A 20 -15.24 5.56 -26.55
CA ALA A 20 -14.02 4.99 -26.01
C ALA A 20 -13.95 3.50 -26.35
N THR A 21 -12.73 3.02 -26.60
CA THR A 21 -12.47 1.59 -26.76
C THR A 21 -12.49 0.88 -25.40
N LEU A 22 -12.06 1.59 -24.35
CA LEU A 22 -12.10 1.12 -22.97
C LEU A 22 -13.56 1.02 -22.51
N THR A 23 -13.92 -0.12 -21.96
CA THR A 23 -15.28 -0.40 -21.46
C THR A 23 -15.34 -0.36 -19.93
N ALA A 24 -16.55 -0.24 -19.37
CA ALA A 24 -16.76 -0.37 -17.94
C ALA A 24 -16.34 -1.75 -17.41
N GLU A 25 -16.55 -2.81 -18.21
CA GLU A 25 -16.12 -4.18 -17.88
C GLU A 25 -14.60 -4.31 -17.79
N ASP A 26 -13.85 -3.60 -18.65
CA ASP A 26 -12.39 -3.60 -18.58
C ASP A 26 -11.89 -2.93 -17.29
N LEU A 27 -12.53 -1.83 -16.89
CA LEU A 27 -12.20 -1.14 -15.64
C LEU A 27 -12.56 -1.95 -14.38
N GLN A 28 -13.64 -2.74 -14.46
CA GLN A 28 -14.03 -3.63 -13.35
C GLN A 28 -13.06 -4.78 -13.13
N LYS A 29 -12.26 -5.16 -14.14
CA LYS A 29 -11.19 -6.17 -14.00
C LYS A 29 -10.02 -5.71 -13.15
N ILE A 30 -9.86 -4.39 -12.97
CA ILE A 30 -8.82 -3.83 -12.09
C ILE A 30 -9.25 -4.07 -10.63
N THR A 31 -8.74 -5.14 -10.03
CA THR A 31 -9.06 -5.53 -8.66
C THR A 31 -7.79 -5.79 -7.86
N ILE A 32 -7.88 -5.65 -6.53
CA ILE A 32 -6.79 -6.00 -5.61
C ILE A 32 -7.16 -7.33 -4.97
N GLN A 33 -6.45 -8.40 -5.33
CA GLN A 33 -6.66 -9.73 -4.76
C GLN A 33 -5.58 -10.10 -3.75
N ASN A 34 -4.39 -9.56 -3.92
CA ASN A 34 -3.21 -9.82 -3.09
C ASN A 34 -2.31 -8.58 -2.99
N GLU A 35 -1.22 -8.70 -2.25
CA GLU A 35 -0.27 -7.60 -2.04
C GLU A 35 0.45 -7.15 -3.32
N TYR A 36 0.70 -8.06 -4.27
CA TYR A 36 1.37 -7.72 -5.53
C TYR A 36 0.49 -6.87 -6.45
N ASP A 37 -0.83 -7.12 -6.45
CA ASP A 37 -1.78 -6.26 -7.17
C ASP A 37 -1.76 -4.84 -6.59
N LEU A 38 -1.79 -4.74 -5.25
CA LEU A 38 -1.73 -3.46 -4.55
C LEU A 38 -0.41 -2.75 -4.83
N GLN A 39 0.72 -3.45 -4.73
CA GLN A 39 2.06 -2.92 -5.03
C GLN A 39 2.12 -2.36 -6.46
N HIS A 40 1.61 -3.11 -7.44
CA HIS A 40 1.62 -2.70 -8.85
C HIS A 40 0.79 -1.42 -9.07
N LEU A 41 -0.40 -1.34 -8.49
CA LEU A 41 -1.26 -0.17 -8.60
C LEU A 41 -0.68 1.05 -7.88
N LEU A 42 -0.07 0.86 -6.70
CA LEU A 42 0.65 1.92 -5.99
C LEU A 42 1.82 2.43 -6.83
N TYR A 43 2.63 1.54 -7.41
CA TYR A 43 3.73 1.91 -8.29
C TYR A 43 3.23 2.74 -9.49
N ALA A 44 2.19 2.27 -10.18
CA ALA A 44 1.62 2.96 -11.35
C ALA A 44 1.12 4.37 -11.00
N GLY A 45 0.50 4.54 -9.83
CA GLY A 45 0.03 5.84 -9.35
C GLY A 45 1.14 6.78 -8.87
N LEU A 46 2.24 6.24 -8.38
CA LEU A 46 3.36 7.02 -7.82
C LEU A 46 4.38 7.41 -8.89
N LYS A 47 4.63 6.54 -9.86
CA LYS A 47 5.65 6.74 -10.90
C LYS A 47 5.52 8.06 -11.68
N PRO A 48 4.31 8.54 -12.05
CA PRO A 48 4.17 9.84 -12.68
C PRO A 48 4.57 11.03 -11.80
N LEU A 49 4.46 10.87 -10.47
CA LEU A 49 4.77 11.92 -9.49
C LEU A 49 6.24 11.93 -9.08
N TRP A 50 6.83 10.72 -8.99
CA TRP A 50 8.23 10.50 -8.64
C TRP A 50 8.88 9.55 -9.63
N GLN A 51 9.65 10.09 -10.56
CA GLN A 51 10.26 9.34 -11.66
C GLN A 51 11.30 8.32 -11.19
N ASP A 52 11.85 8.50 -10.00
CA ASP A 52 12.82 7.61 -9.35
C ASP A 52 12.17 6.48 -8.54
N THR A 53 10.82 6.35 -8.58
CA THR A 53 10.11 5.23 -7.95
C THR A 53 10.58 3.90 -8.53
N ARG A 54 10.98 2.96 -7.64
CA ARG A 54 11.44 1.60 -7.96
C ARG A 54 10.69 0.58 -7.13
N THR A 55 10.55 -0.63 -7.65
CA THR A 55 9.91 -1.77 -6.96
C THR A 55 10.91 -2.87 -6.66
N GLU A 56 10.58 -3.74 -5.70
CA GLU A 56 11.33 -4.96 -5.37
C GLU A 56 12.81 -4.69 -5.08
N VAL A 57 13.10 -3.61 -4.36
CA VAL A 57 14.48 -3.20 -4.06
C VAL A 57 15.05 -4.07 -2.95
N VAL A 58 16.13 -4.78 -3.25
CA VAL A 58 16.85 -5.58 -2.26
C VAL A 58 17.87 -4.70 -1.54
N GLU A 59 17.74 -4.62 -0.23
CA GLU A 59 18.65 -3.88 0.64
C GLU A 59 19.40 -4.82 1.60
N ASP A 60 20.71 -4.61 1.70
CA ASP A 60 21.54 -5.32 2.68
C ASP A 60 21.36 -4.66 4.07
N THR A 61 21.00 -5.46 5.05
CA THR A 61 20.85 -5.04 6.45
C THR A 61 22.11 -5.29 7.29
N GLY A 62 23.15 -5.88 6.71
CA GLY A 62 24.36 -6.31 7.43
C GLY A 62 24.26 -7.70 8.04
N TYR A 63 23.07 -8.23 8.25
CA TYR A 63 22.77 -9.58 8.77
C TYR A 63 21.85 -10.40 7.85
N GLY A 64 21.57 -9.87 6.67
CA GLY A 64 20.68 -10.46 5.67
C GLY A 64 20.23 -9.42 4.68
N SER A 65 19.31 -9.79 3.81
CA SER A 65 18.69 -8.87 2.86
C SER A 65 17.19 -8.73 3.13
N VAL A 66 16.70 -7.52 2.97
CA VAL A 66 15.27 -7.20 3.01
C VAL A 66 14.84 -6.72 1.63
N ARG A 67 13.71 -7.19 1.15
CA ARG A 67 13.12 -6.72 -0.10
C ARG A 67 12.04 -5.69 0.22
N VAL A 68 12.26 -4.47 -0.24
CA VAL A 68 11.34 -3.35 -0.06
C VAL A 68 10.42 -3.29 -1.27
N ASP A 69 9.12 -3.26 -1.06
CA ASP A 69 8.12 -3.30 -2.14
C ASP A 69 8.27 -2.11 -3.09
N ILE A 70 8.29 -0.88 -2.56
CA ILE A 70 8.46 0.34 -3.35
C ILE A 70 9.39 1.31 -2.61
N VAL A 71 10.34 1.88 -3.34
CA VAL A 71 11.26 2.92 -2.86
C VAL A 71 11.14 4.17 -3.72
N ILE A 72 11.17 5.33 -3.08
CA ILE A 72 11.26 6.65 -3.72
C ILE A 72 12.48 7.34 -3.14
N ASP A 73 13.59 7.27 -3.88
CA ASP A 73 14.91 7.71 -3.39
C ASP A 73 14.95 9.21 -3.13
N SER A 74 14.37 10.02 -4.00
CA SER A 74 14.41 11.49 -3.93
C SER A 74 13.83 12.05 -2.62
N ILE A 75 12.93 11.33 -1.99
CA ILE A 75 12.31 11.74 -0.73
C ILE A 75 12.64 10.80 0.45
N GLY A 76 13.49 9.80 0.24
CA GLY A 76 13.88 8.83 1.27
C GLY A 76 12.69 8.04 1.82
N ALA A 77 11.76 7.64 0.95
CA ALA A 77 10.55 6.93 1.33
C ALA A 77 10.57 5.47 0.87
N ALA A 78 10.04 4.61 1.74
CA ALA A 78 9.66 3.23 1.42
C ALA A 78 8.15 3.05 1.59
N ILE A 79 7.58 2.17 0.80
CA ILE A 79 6.18 1.78 0.91
C ILE A 79 6.14 0.27 0.96
N GLU A 80 5.48 -0.25 1.97
CA GLU A 80 5.16 -1.66 2.16
C GLU A 80 3.69 -1.88 1.89
N ALA A 81 3.37 -2.81 1.01
CA ALA A 81 2.02 -3.21 0.68
C ALA A 81 1.63 -4.46 1.48
N LYS A 82 0.46 -4.44 2.09
CA LYS A 82 -0.12 -5.59 2.79
C LYS A 82 -1.54 -5.84 2.27
N CYS A 83 -1.91 -7.09 2.12
CA CYS A 83 -3.27 -7.48 1.80
C CYS A 83 -3.73 -8.55 2.79
N THR A 84 -4.85 -8.33 3.46
CA THR A 84 -5.41 -9.34 4.35
C THR A 84 -5.98 -10.51 3.55
N ARG A 85 -5.93 -11.72 4.13
CA ARG A 85 -6.39 -12.97 3.53
C ARG A 85 -7.21 -13.77 4.55
N GLU A 86 -8.03 -14.66 4.08
CA GLU A 86 -9.05 -15.38 4.86
C GLU A 86 -8.54 -16.01 6.16
N SER A 87 -7.32 -16.55 6.18
CA SER A 87 -6.74 -17.18 7.38
C SER A 87 -5.94 -16.21 8.27
N MET A 88 -5.87 -14.93 7.91
CA MET A 88 -5.03 -13.96 8.60
C MET A 88 -5.73 -13.38 9.82
N THR A 89 -5.03 -13.30 10.95
CA THR A 89 -5.51 -12.61 12.14
C THR A 89 -4.90 -11.21 12.24
N VAL A 90 -5.52 -10.34 13.06
CA VAL A 90 -4.93 -9.03 13.37
C VAL A 90 -3.55 -9.19 13.99
N LYS A 91 -3.33 -10.23 14.81
CA LYS A 91 -2.02 -10.52 15.40
C LYS A 91 -0.97 -10.79 14.34
N ASP A 92 -1.26 -11.64 13.35
CA ASP A 92 -0.33 -11.95 12.26
C ASP A 92 0.04 -10.68 11.48
N LEU A 93 -0.95 -9.83 11.18
CA LEU A 93 -0.73 -8.57 10.49
C LEU A 93 0.17 -7.63 11.31
N THR A 94 -0.07 -7.50 12.61
CA THR A 94 0.70 -6.60 13.46
C THR A 94 2.13 -7.06 13.69
N GLU A 95 2.38 -8.37 13.75
CA GLU A 95 3.72 -8.94 13.80
C GLU A 95 4.53 -8.64 12.53
N GLN A 96 3.90 -8.76 11.36
CA GLN A 96 4.52 -8.39 10.08
C GLN A 96 4.86 -6.88 10.05
N ILE A 97 3.91 -6.02 10.41
CA ILE A 97 4.12 -4.56 10.46
C ILE A 97 5.31 -4.21 11.38
N ALA A 98 5.38 -4.83 12.57
CA ALA A 98 6.46 -4.57 13.51
C ALA A 98 7.84 -4.98 12.93
N ALA A 99 7.91 -6.11 12.23
CA ALA A 99 9.12 -6.56 11.57
C ALA A 99 9.56 -5.58 10.45
N ASP A 100 8.63 -5.10 9.61
CA ASP A 100 8.93 -4.16 8.55
C ASP A 100 9.40 -2.81 9.09
N ILE A 101 8.77 -2.29 10.15
CA ILE A 101 9.20 -1.06 10.82
C ILE A 101 10.65 -1.18 11.32
N PHE A 102 11.02 -2.35 11.81
CA PHE A 102 12.36 -2.60 12.32
C PHE A 102 13.41 -2.70 11.20
N HIS A 103 13.08 -3.37 10.11
CA HIS A 103 14.05 -3.70 9.07
C HIS A 103 14.32 -2.55 8.08
N TYR A 104 13.34 -1.71 7.79
CA TYR A 104 13.47 -0.68 6.77
C TYR A 104 14.29 0.53 7.26
N LYS A 105 15.22 0.99 6.42
CA LYS A 105 16.17 2.08 6.75
C LYS A 105 15.65 3.47 6.37
N GLN A 106 14.63 3.55 5.52
CA GLN A 106 14.11 4.82 5.01
C GLN A 106 13.55 5.70 6.12
N LYS A 107 13.75 7.01 5.99
CA LYS A 107 13.22 8.00 6.93
C LYS A 107 11.69 8.00 6.97
N TYR A 108 11.06 7.83 5.82
CA TYR A 108 9.61 7.78 5.68
C TYR A 108 9.18 6.38 5.28
N LEU A 109 8.43 5.70 6.13
CA LEU A 109 7.85 4.39 5.85
C LEU A 109 6.33 4.49 5.80
N PHE A 110 5.76 4.13 4.67
CA PHE A 110 4.32 4.03 4.48
C PHE A 110 3.93 2.56 4.44
N ILE A 111 3.14 2.11 5.41
CA ILE A 111 2.56 0.77 5.44
C ILE A 111 1.15 0.88 4.88
N TYR A 112 0.96 0.34 3.70
CA TYR A 112 -0.29 0.41 2.97
C TYR A 112 -1.02 -0.93 3.06
N ILE A 113 -2.16 -0.96 3.77
CA ILE A 113 -2.90 -2.18 4.08
C ILE A 113 -4.21 -2.16 3.31
N TYR A 114 -4.41 -3.13 2.42
CA TYR A 114 -5.71 -3.43 1.86
C TYR A 114 -6.38 -4.52 2.71
N ASP A 115 -7.23 -4.08 3.64
CA ASP A 115 -7.96 -4.97 4.54
C ASP A 115 -9.22 -5.54 3.86
N LYS A 116 -8.96 -6.44 2.91
CA LYS A 116 -9.98 -7.10 2.10
C LYS A 116 -10.96 -7.91 2.95
N GLU A 117 -10.46 -8.58 3.96
CA GLU A 117 -11.24 -9.44 4.86
C GLU A 117 -11.89 -8.69 6.02
N LYS A 118 -11.67 -7.36 6.10
CA LYS A 118 -12.21 -6.50 7.17
C LYS A 118 -11.90 -6.99 8.58
N ILE A 119 -10.68 -7.51 8.78
CA ILE A 119 -10.23 -7.98 10.11
C ILE A 119 -9.95 -6.80 11.07
N ILE A 120 -9.67 -5.61 10.54
CA ILE A 120 -9.46 -4.39 11.32
C ILE A 120 -10.81 -3.75 11.61
N ARG A 121 -11.26 -3.82 12.86
CA ARG A 121 -12.59 -3.32 13.27
C ARG A 121 -12.66 -1.79 13.33
N ASP A 122 -11.63 -1.17 13.88
CA ASP A 122 -11.50 0.29 14.02
C ASP A 122 -10.24 0.74 13.26
N LYS A 123 -10.47 1.24 12.06
CA LYS A 123 -9.42 1.67 11.15
C LYS A 123 -8.61 2.84 11.71
N ASP A 124 -9.29 3.85 12.27
CA ASP A 124 -8.64 5.07 12.75
C ASP A 124 -7.77 4.79 13.98
N SER A 125 -8.27 3.97 14.90
CA SER A 125 -7.51 3.49 16.06
C SER A 125 -6.30 2.64 15.63
N PHE A 126 -6.45 1.79 14.61
CA PHE A 126 -5.37 0.96 14.09
C PHE A 126 -4.28 1.82 13.42
N GLU A 127 -4.66 2.71 12.50
CA GLU A 127 -3.74 3.64 11.84
C GLU A 127 -2.96 4.47 12.87
N SER A 128 -3.65 4.98 13.90
CA SER A 128 -3.03 5.75 14.97
C SER A 128 -2.04 4.93 15.80
N ALA A 129 -2.39 3.69 16.14
CA ALA A 129 -1.56 2.80 16.96
C ALA A 129 -0.26 2.38 16.24
N TYR A 130 -0.32 2.21 14.92
CA TYR A 130 0.80 1.74 14.10
C TYR A 130 1.49 2.86 13.29
N SER A 131 1.14 4.12 13.49
CA SER A 131 1.87 5.28 12.99
C SER A 131 2.78 5.85 14.08
N ARG A 132 4.02 6.18 13.73
CA ARG A 132 5.01 6.71 14.68
C ARG A 132 5.80 7.86 14.05
N MET A 133 6.07 8.87 14.84
CA MET A 133 6.90 10.00 14.42
C MET A 133 8.07 10.14 15.40
N THR A 134 9.27 9.88 14.92
CA THR A 134 10.52 10.16 15.63
C THR A 134 11.39 11.07 14.75
N GLU A 135 12.47 11.64 15.30
CA GLU A 135 13.41 12.45 14.52
C GLU A 135 14.08 11.62 13.41
N GLU A 136 14.35 10.35 13.67
CA GLU A 136 15.05 9.45 12.76
C GLU A 136 14.13 8.78 11.74
N LYS A 137 12.88 8.45 12.14
CA LYS A 137 11.96 7.67 11.31
C LYS A 137 10.52 8.08 11.53
N GLN A 138 9.80 8.23 10.44
CA GLN A 138 8.37 8.51 10.43
C GLN A 138 7.63 7.37 9.74
N VAL A 139 6.73 6.72 10.47
CA VAL A 139 5.92 5.61 9.99
C VAL A 139 4.47 6.06 9.86
N PHE A 140 3.90 5.83 8.70
CA PHE A 140 2.50 6.12 8.38
C PHE A 140 1.79 4.83 8.00
N THR A 141 0.83 4.42 8.80
CA THR A 141 -0.02 3.28 8.49
C THR A 141 -1.31 3.78 7.87
N ILE A 142 -1.70 3.18 6.76
CA ILE A 142 -2.88 3.55 5.97
C ILE A 142 -3.68 2.29 5.71
N VAL A 143 -4.93 2.27 6.15
CA VAL A 143 -5.84 1.13 5.98
C VAL A 143 -6.91 1.47 4.96
N LEU A 144 -6.99 0.66 3.93
CA LEU A 144 -8.05 0.66 2.93
C LEU A 144 -8.95 -0.54 3.14
N GLN A 145 -10.23 -0.32 3.24
CA GLN A 145 -11.22 -1.39 3.27
C GLN A 145 -12.12 -1.26 2.05
N PRO A 146 -12.47 -2.37 1.38
CA PRO A 146 -13.36 -2.31 0.23
C PRO A 146 -14.72 -1.79 0.67
N VAL A 147 -15.19 -0.77 -0.03
CA VAL A 147 -16.56 -0.29 0.08
C VAL A 147 -17.38 -1.12 -0.91
N HIS A 148 -18.40 -1.80 -0.40
CA HIS A 148 -19.38 -2.44 -1.27
C HIS A 148 -20.21 -1.32 -1.89
N LEU A 149 -20.00 -1.10 -3.18
CA LEU A 149 -20.85 -0.30 -4.04
C LEU A 149 -22.00 -1.15 -4.55
#